data_69bbd9b4c82bbe8c42c461a7ff9e530f
#
_entry.id   69bbd9b4c82bbe8c42c461a7ff9e530f
#
_cell.length_a   1.000
_cell.length_b   1.000
_cell.length_c   1.000
_cell.angle_alpha   90.00
_cell.angle_beta   90.00
_cell.angle_gamma   90.00
#
_symmetry.space_group_name_H-M   'P 1'
#
loop_
_entity.id
_entity.type
_entity.pdbx_description
1 polymer ?
#
loop_
_entity_poly.entity_id
_entity_poly.type
_entity_poly.pdbx_seq_one_letter_code
_entity_poly.pdbx_strand_id
1 'polypeptide(L)'
;MKRIIFIFIVLLMGVESVFAQSCTWIYSTEGNMWKESKIRLQLKPDKEPALKVDTTESIQVFKRWGTCLNELGWDALNLLPFEQQKEVLSNLFSKEGALRFSMGRIPMNANDYARDWYSCDEVSGDFQLKYFSIERDKKTIIPFCKRVLHCNPDVIFWASPWSPPSWMKVNHYYSVRSWNGQNKMSPLSDVVLYENTTGKDAAYYPKQLAVNDYFIQDSRYLKTYANYFCRFVSAYREENISISRVMFQNEPWAYTIYPGCAWTPEGIIRFNVEYLAPELKKQHPEVSLFLGTLNTNRFDVVDKILSDSRMKDAVEGLGFQWWGGQILPAIRKKYPYYKYMQTESECGSGTFDWKAAEHTFRLINHYIGNGCEEYTFWNAILSDEGKSSWGWKQNALIQVDSKTRKFRYTAEYYA
;
A
#
# COMPACT_ATOMS: atom_id res chain seq x y z
N MET A 1 -75.73 -20.42 51.24
CA MET A 1 -74.43 -19.72 51.19
C MET A 1 -73.75 -20.05 49.85
N LYS A 2 -73.84 -19.15 48.89
CA LYS A 2 -73.14 -19.28 47.57
C LYS A 2 -71.92 -18.46 47.67
N ARG A 3 -70.74 -19.08 47.52
CA ARG A 3 -69.44 -18.40 47.41
C ARG A 3 -69.23 -18.00 45.96
N ILE A 4 -69.12 -16.67 45.71
CA ILE A 4 -68.77 -16.10 44.46
C ILE A 4 -67.26 -16.03 44.46
N ILE A 5 -66.64 -16.79 43.52
CA ILE A 5 -65.19 -16.72 43.26
C ILE A 5 -64.97 -15.62 42.21
N PHE A 6 -64.33 -14.53 42.61
CA PHE A 6 -63.82 -13.51 41.67
C PHE A 6 -62.50 -13.97 41.07
N ILE A 7 -62.54 -14.31 39.79
CA ILE A 7 -61.29 -14.54 39.03
C ILE A 7 -60.79 -13.21 38.57
N PHE A 8 -59.72 -12.74 39.18
CA PHE A 8 -58.91 -11.61 38.64
C PHE A 8 -58.09 -12.11 37.47
N ILE A 9 -58.52 -11.81 36.24
CA ILE A 9 -57.68 -11.96 35.06
C ILE A 9 -56.78 -10.71 35.03
N VAL A 10 -55.56 -10.87 35.49
CA VAL A 10 -54.51 -9.88 35.27
C VAL A 10 -54.07 -10.05 33.81
N LEU A 11 -54.57 -9.18 32.94
CA LEU A 11 -53.99 -8.98 31.63
C LEU A 11 -52.60 -8.37 31.83
N LEU A 12 -51.59 -9.22 31.83
CA LEU A 12 -50.21 -8.79 31.57
C LEU A 12 -50.15 -8.31 30.11
N MET A 13 -50.46 -7.05 29.88
CA MET A 13 -49.97 -6.39 28.67
C MET A 13 -48.47 -6.38 28.77
N GLY A 14 -47.83 -7.33 28.13
CA GLY A 14 -46.40 -7.26 27.84
C GLY A 14 -46.17 -6.01 27.02
N VAL A 15 -45.78 -4.94 27.68
CA VAL A 15 -45.12 -3.81 27.01
C VAL A 15 -43.80 -4.38 26.54
N GLU A 16 -43.80 -4.96 25.35
CA GLU A 16 -42.55 -5.12 24.61
C GLU A 16 -42.00 -3.71 24.50
N SER A 17 -41.11 -3.37 25.39
CA SER A 17 -40.26 -2.21 25.22
C SER A 17 -39.47 -2.44 23.92
N VAL A 18 -40.04 -1.97 22.82
CA VAL A 18 -39.33 -1.85 21.56
C VAL A 18 -38.18 -0.92 21.88
N PHE A 19 -37.03 -1.49 22.26
CA PHE A 19 -35.80 -0.77 22.32
C PHE A 19 -35.58 -0.27 20.90
N ALA A 20 -35.90 1.02 20.67
CA ALA A 20 -35.61 1.66 19.42
C ALA A 20 -34.09 1.53 19.21
N GLN A 21 -33.70 0.60 18.36
CA GLN A 21 -32.30 0.43 18.03
C GLN A 21 -31.80 1.77 17.50
N SER A 22 -30.88 2.39 18.22
CA SER A 22 -30.20 3.60 17.76
C SER A 22 -28.94 3.19 17.07
N CYS A 23 -28.68 3.77 15.91
CA CYS A 23 -27.35 3.67 15.29
C CYS A 23 -26.70 5.05 15.26
N THR A 24 -25.38 5.04 15.24
CA THR A 24 -24.61 6.26 15.03
C THR A 24 -24.28 6.35 13.55
N TRP A 25 -24.72 7.43 12.93
CA TRP A 25 -24.35 7.76 11.58
C TRP A 25 -23.19 8.75 11.61
N ILE A 26 -22.07 8.35 11.02
CA ILE A 26 -20.90 9.19 10.85
C ILE A 26 -20.84 9.62 9.39
N TYR A 27 -20.65 10.90 9.13
CA TYR A 27 -20.50 11.44 7.79
C TYR A 27 -19.51 12.59 7.76
N SER A 28 -18.89 12.78 6.61
CA SER A 28 -18.00 13.91 6.33
C SER A 28 -18.50 14.70 5.14
N THR A 29 -18.36 16.02 5.20
CA THR A 29 -18.57 16.95 4.09
C THR A 29 -17.43 17.97 4.09
N GLU A 30 -17.23 18.70 3.00
CA GLU A 30 -16.17 19.70 2.86
C GLU A 30 -16.10 20.69 4.04
N GLY A 31 -17.25 21.10 4.56
CA GLY A 31 -17.33 22.06 5.69
C GLY A 31 -17.47 21.42 7.08
N ASN A 32 -17.70 20.12 7.17
CA ASN A 32 -17.95 19.40 8.42
C ASN A 32 -17.42 17.98 8.35
N MET A 33 -16.22 17.78 8.81
CA MET A 33 -15.60 16.46 8.81
C MET A 33 -15.94 15.68 10.08
N TRP A 34 -16.18 14.36 9.92
CA TRP A 34 -16.44 13.40 10.99
C TRP A 34 -17.60 13.82 11.91
N LYS A 35 -18.75 14.05 11.33
CA LYS A 35 -19.94 14.41 12.08
C LYS A 35 -20.71 13.18 12.51
N GLU A 36 -20.97 13.06 13.81
CA GLU A 36 -21.76 11.98 14.37
C GLU A 36 -23.20 12.43 14.59
N SER A 37 -24.14 11.62 14.15
CA SER A 37 -25.57 11.80 14.38
C SER A 37 -26.17 10.50 14.89
N LYS A 38 -26.90 10.59 16.00
CA LYS A 38 -27.69 9.45 16.48
C LYS A 38 -29.01 9.42 15.73
N ILE A 39 -29.26 8.34 15.02
CA ILE A 39 -30.51 8.11 14.31
C ILE A 39 -31.27 6.95 14.96
N ARG A 40 -32.59 7.07 14.99
CA ARG A 40 -33.48 5.98 15.43
C ARG A 40 -33.86 5.16 14.21
N LEU A 41 -33.71 3.86 14.31
CA LEU A 41 -34.18 2.95 13.27
C LEU A 41 -35.71 2.84 13.36
N GLN A 42 -36.39 3.02 12.24
CA GLN A 42 -37.82 2.78 12.11
C GLN A 42 -38.07 1.36 11.66
N LEU A 43 -38.92 0.64 12.38
CA LEU A 43 -39.26 -0.74 12.01
C LEU A 43 -40.10 -0.82 10.72
N LYS A 44 -40.81 0.24 10.38
CA LYS A 44 -41.58 0.36 9.12
C LYS A 44 -41.26 1.74 8.52
N PRO A 45 -40.50 1.80 7.45
CA PRO A 45 -40.21 3.06 6.77
C PRO A 45 -41.46 3.56 6.03
N ASP A 46 -41.71 4.85 6.10
CA ASP A 46 -42.81 5.51 5.38
C ASP A 46 -42.57 5.59 3.86
N LYS A 47 -41.35 5.33 3.42
CA LYS A 47 -40.91 5.37 2.02
C LYS A 47 -39.94 4.22 1.74
N GLU A 48 -39.87 3.79 0.51
CA GLU A 48 -38.83 2.86 0.06
C GLU A 48 -37.44 3.44 0.39
N PRO A 49 -36.55 2.64 1.02
CA PRO A 49 -35.22 3.08 1.39
C PRO A 49 -34.38 3.36 0.15
N ALA A 50 -33.63 4.48 0.16
CA ALA A 50 -32.70 4.84 -0.92
C ALA A 50 -31.47 3.89 -0.96
N LEU A 51 -31.16 3.24 0.16
CA LEU A 51 -30.10 2.26 0.29
C LEU A 51 -30.62 0.99 0.95
N LYS A 52 -30.28 -0.15 0.37
CA LYS A 52 -30.55 -1.48 0.95
C LYS A 52 -29.22 -2.15 1.25
N VAL A 53 -29.08 -2.66 2.45
CA VAL A 53 -27.94 -3.51 2.84
C VAL A 53 -28.39 -4.95 2.74
N ASP A 54 -27.81 -5.68 1.79
CA ASP A 54 -28.02 -7.12 1.66
C ASP A 54 -26.98 -7.84 2.50
N THR A 55 -27.42 -8.53 3.53
CA THR A 55 -26.55 -9.32 4.42
C THR A 55 -26.57 -10.81 4.07
N THR A 56 -27.31 -11.22 3.04
CA THR A 56 -27.43 -12.63 2.63
C THR A 56 -26.26 -13.09 1.77
N GLU A 57 -25.61 -12.16 1.09
CA GLU A 57 -24.45 -12.44 0.25
C GLU A 57 -23.19 -11.78 0.83
N SER A 58 -22.14 -12.56 1.01
CA SER A 58 -20.81 -12.08 1.33
C SER A 58 -19.95 -12.12 0.07
N ILE A 59 -19.56 -10.95 -0.46
CA ILE A 59 -18.70 -10.86 -1.65
C ILE A 59 -17.28 -11.27 -1.31
N GLN A 60 -16.80 -10.86 -0.13
CA GLN A 60 -15.45 -11.11 0.39
C GLN A 60 -15.33 -10.73 1.86
N VAL A 61 -14.23 -11.14 2.47
CA VAL A 61 -13.82 -10.66 3.79
C VAL A 61 -12.71 -9.64 3.62
N PHE A 62 -12.99 -8.37 3.96
CA PHE A 62 -11.95 -7.36 4.07
C PHE A 62 -11.12 -7.64 5.33
N LYS A 63 -9.81 -7.77 5.17
CA LYS A 63 -8.91 -8.26 6.24
C LYS A 63 -8.16 -7.14 6.93
N ARG A 64 -7.54 -6.26 6.15
CA ARG A 64 -6.60 -5.27 6.68
C ARG A 64 -6.52 -4.03 5.80
N TRP A 65 -6.23 -2.94 6.46
CA TRP A 65 -5.72 -1.76 5.79
C TRP A 65 -4.53 -1.18 6.55
N GLY A 66 -3.78 -0.32 5.90
CA GLY A 66 -2.58 0.25 6.47
C GLY A 66 -1.97 1.31 5.58
N THR A 67 -0.70 1.56 5.77
CA THR A 67 0.03 2.62 5.07
C THR A 67 1.49 2.26 4.84
N CYS A 68 2.18 3.03 4.00
CA CYS A 68 3.61 2.90 3.81
C CYS A 68 4.37 3.69 4.88
N LEU A 69 5.45 3.10 5.38
CA LEU A 69 6.37 3.70 6.33
C LEU A 69 7.61 4.18 5.57
N ASN A 70 7.69 5.46 5.23
CA ASN A 70 8.79 6.03 4.48
C ASN A 70 9.64 7.01 5.32
N GLU A 71 10.85 7.35 4.84
CA GLU A 71 11.79 8.20 5.59
C GLU A 71 11.24 9.61 5.82
N LEU A 72 10.62 10.24 4.81
CA LEU A 72 10.06 11.59 4.97
C LEU A 72 8.86 11.62 5.92
N GLY A 73 8.10 10.53 6.00
CA GLY A 73 7.05 10.35 7.01
C GLY A 73 7.63 10.24 8.43
N TRP A 74 8.72 9.51 8.60
CA TRP A 74 9.46 9.46 9.86
C TRP A 74 9.98 10.84 10.27
N ASP A 75 10.56 11.58 9.32
CA ASP A 75 11.07 12.94 9.57
C ASP A 75 9.94 13.89 9.99
N ALA A 76 8.83 13.86 9.28
CA ALA A 76 7.65 14.67 9.61
C ALA A 76 7.11 14.34 11.01
N LEU A 77 7.01 13.05 11.36
CA LEU A 77 6.60 12.62 12.70
C LEU A 77 7.54 13.17 13.78
N ASN A 78 8.86 13.15 13.54
CA ASN A 78 9.86 13.61 14.51
C ASN A 78 9.96 15.15 14.65
N LEU A 79 9.29 15.93 13.81
CA LEU A 79 9.11 17.37 14.03
C LEU A 79 8.18 17.65 15.22
N LEU A 80 7.26 16.72 15.53
CA LEU A 80 6.27 16.89 16.58
C LEU A 80 6.86 16.66 17.98
N PRO A 81 6.32 17.31 19.03
CA PRO A 81 6.57 16.92 20.41
C PRO A 81 6.18 15.45 20.67
N PHE A 82 6.87 14.80 21.58
CA PHE A 82 6.72 13.36 21.83
C PHE A 82 5.27 12.92 22.09
N GLU A 83 4.50 13.69 22.87
CA GLU A 83 3.09 13.35 23.16
C GLU A 83 2.20 13.44 21.90
N GLN A 84 2.45 14.40 21.02
CA GLN A 84 1.75 14.46 19.74
C GLN A 84 2.17 13.32 18.79
N GLN A 85 3.43 12.89 18.80
CA GLN A 85 3.85 11.70 18.06
C GLN A 85 3.09 10.46 18.52
N LYS A 86 2.91 10.28 19.84
CA LYS A 86 2.12 9.18 20.40
C LYS A 86 0.66 9.26 19.98
N GLU A 87 0.07 10.44 20.04
CA GLU A 87 -1.31 10.67 19.59
C GLU A 87 -1.49 10.28 18.13
N VAL A 88 -0.62 10.76 17.24
CA VAL A 88 -0.65 10.46 15.81
C VAL A 88 -0.56 8.95 15.57
N LEU A 89 0.42 8.27 16.16
CA LEU A 89 0.60 6.83 15.97
C LEU A 89 -0.54 6.01 16.59
N SER A 90 -1.05 6.43 17.74
CA SER A 90 -2.20 5.78 18.37
C SER A 90 -3.45 5.88 17.48
N ASN A 91 -3.75 7.06 16.93
CA ASN A 91 -4.90 7.24 16.05
C ASN A 91 -4.78 6.45 14.74
N LEU A 92 -3.56 6.25 14.24
CA LEU A 92 -3.34 5.45 13.03
C LEU A 92 -3.40 3.94 13.32
N PHE A 93 -2.73 3.45 14.37
CA PHE A 93 -2.43 2.03 14.51
C PHE A 93 -3.03 1.34 15.73
N SER A 94 -3.39 2.05 16.83
CA SER A 94 -3.92 1.35 18.00
C SER A 94 -5.30 0.75 17.74
N LYS A 95 -5.64 -0.31 18.49
CA LYS A 95 -6.95 -0.98 18.38
C LYS A 95 -8.12 -0.07 18.78
N GLU A 96 -7.85 0.92 19.60
CA GLU A 96 -8.79 1.97 20.05
C GLU A 96 -8.69 3.23 19.21
N GLY A 97 -7.70 3.32 18.31
CA GLY A 97 -7.49 4.45 17.43
C GLY A 97 -8.58 4.59 16.37
N ALA A 98 -8.61 5.73 15.72
CA ALA A 98 -9.64 6.01 14.72
C ALA A 98 -9.49 5.15 13.46
N LEU A 99 -8.27 5.02 12.91
CA LEU A 99 -8.05 4.26 11.67
C LEU A 99 -7.76 2.78 11.88
N ARG A 100 -7.19 2.39 13.03
CA ARG A 100 -6.91 0.99 13.39
C ARG A 100 -6.12 0.25 12.30
N PHE A 101 -5.13 0.89 11.71
CA PHE A 101 -4.28 0.24 10.74
C PHE A 101 -3.62 -1.00 11.33
N SER A 102 -3.75 -2.11 10.63
CA SER A 102 -3.22 -3.41 11.04
C SER A 102 -2.16 -3.95 10.07
N MET A 103 -1.72 -3.11 9.14
CA MET A 103 -0.72 -3.44 8.13
C MET A 103 0.19 -2.26 7.84
N GLY A 104 1.49 -2.53 7.58
CA GLY A 104 2.48 -1.55 7.15
C GLY A 104 3.25 -2.03 5.91
N ARG A 105 3.48 -1.14 4.95
CA ARG A 105 4.39 -1.36 3.82
C ARG A 105 5.77 -0.83 4.16
N ILE A 106 6.78 -1.65 3.97
CA ILE A 106 8.19 -1.29 4.15
C ILE A 106 8.86 -1.19 2.78
N PRO A 107 9.41 -0.03 2.41
CA PRO A 107 10.25 0.08 1.22
C PRO A 107 11.53 -0.74 1.41
N MET A 108 11.87 -1.57 0.42
CA MET A 108 13.21 -2.14 0.32
C MET A 108 14.06 -1.15 -0.45
N ASN A 109 15.08 -0.57 0.18
CA ASN A 109 15.87 0.54 -0.36
C ASN A 109 15.06 1.87 -0.41
N ALA A 110 15.66 2.89 -1.04
CA ALA A 110 15.02 4.17 -1.24
C ALA A 110 13.77 4.06 -2.13
N ASN A 111 12.73 4.78 -1.72
CA ASN A 111 11.55 5.07 -2.52
C ASN A 111 11.51 6.56 -2.90
N ASP A 112 10.46 7.03 -3.54
CA ASP A 112 10.25 8.43 -3.91
C ASP A 112 10.05 9.39 -2.72
N TYR A 113 9.74 8.86 -1.53
CA TYR A 113 9.69 9.57 -0.25
C TYR A 113 10.83 9.18 0.71
N ALA A 114 11.94 8.66 0.18
CA ALA A 114 13.21 8.60 0.90
C ALA A 114 13.91 9.98 0.89
N ARG A 115 14.85 10.19 1.80
CA ARG A 115 15.66 11.43 1.87
C ARG A 115 16.52 11.61 0.63
N ASP A 116 17.10 10.53 0.15
CA ASP A 116 17.94 10.42 -1.03
C ASP A 116 18.05 8.96 -1.48
N TRP A 117 18.78 8.70 -2.57
CA TRP A 117 19.03 7.34 -3.03
C TRP A 117 19.93 6.56 -2.05
N TYR A 118 19.52 5.33 -1.77
CA TYR A 118 20.32 4.27 -1.16
C TYR A 118 19.77 2.90 -1.52
N SER A 119 20.63 1.89 -1.49
CA SER A 119 20.23 0.49 -1.37
C SER A 119 20.99 -0.19 -0.24
N CYS A 120 20.58 -1.39 0.13
CA CYS A 120 21.27 -2.14 1.17
C CYS A 120 22.61 -2.71 0.70
N ASP A 121 22.93 -2.64 -0.60
CA ASP A 121 24.21 -3.08 -1.15
C ASP A 121 24.53 -2.38 -2.49
N GLU A 122 25.29 -1.30 -2.46
CA GLU A 122 25.75 -0.59 -3.65
C GLU A 122 27.18 -0.99 -4.09
N VAL A 123 27.75 -2.05 -3.51
CA VAL A 123 29.08 -2.53 -3.90
C VAL A 123 28.98 -3.36 -5.18
N SER A 124 29.47 -2.78 -6.28
CA SER A 124 29.39 -3.41 -7.59
C SER A 124 30.08 -4.77 -7.62
N GLY A 125 29.34 -5.80 -8.07
CA GLY A 125 29.86 -7.16 -8.20
C GLY A 125 29.86 -7.95 -6.89
N ASP A 126 29.26 -7.47 -5.81
CA ASP A 126 29.10 -8.25 -4.58
C ASP A 126 28.01 -9.32 -4.70
N PHE A 127 28.26 -10.32 -5.54
CA PHE A 127 27.33 -11.43 -5.74
C PHE A 127 27.13 -12.32 -4.50
N GLN A 128 27.91 -12.13 -3.44
CA GLN A 128 27.77 -12.85 -2.18
C GLN A 128 27.06 -12.03 -1.10
N LEU A 129 26.70 -10.76 -1.41
CA LEU A 129 26.06 -9.81 -0.50
C LEU A 129 26.83 -9.65 0.82
N LYS A 130 28.15 -9.59 0.76
CA LYS A 130 29.03 -9.40 1.93
C LYS A 130 28.88 -8.02 2.54
N TYR A 131 28.59 -7.04 1.70
CA TYR A 131 28.43 -5.64 2.10
C TYR A 131 26.95 -5.25 2.28
N PHE A 132 26.04 -6.23 2.19
CA PHE A 132 24.62 -5.98 2.48
C PHE A 132 24.42 -5.44 3.90
N SER A 133 23.73 -4.30 4.02
CA SER A 133 23.53 -3.63 5.30
C SER A 133 22.20 -2.86 5.33
N ILE A 134 21.47 -2.97 6.44
CA ILE A 134 20.27 -2.18 6.76
C ILE A 134 20.57 -1.04 7.74
N GLU A 135 21.83 -0.64 7.89
CA GLU A 135 22.23 0.40 8.86
C GLU A 135 21.56 1.75 8.62
N ARG A 136 21.15 2.04 7.39
CA ARG A 136 20.34 3.23 7.10
C ARG A 136 18.93 3.08 7.65
N ASP A 137 18.30 1.95 7.43
CA ASP A 137 16.94 1.68 7.91
C ASP A 137 16.88 1.68 9.44
N LYS A 138 17.96 1.30 10.12
CA LYS A 138 18.07 1.38 11.60
C LYS A 138 17.94 2.80 12.14
N LYS A 139 18.11 3.81 11.30
CA LYS A 139 17.98 5.22 11.69
C LYS A 139 16.60 5.80 11.42
N THR A 140 15.79 5.14 10.59
CA THR A 140 14.52 5.67 10.08
C THR A 140 13.39 4.64 10.10
N ILE A 141 13.38 3.71 9.16
CA ILE A 141 12.27 2.76 8.95
C ILE A 141 12.11 1.80 10.14
N ILE A 142 13.19 1.25 10.65
CA ILE A 142 13.16 0.30 11.78
C ILE A 142 12.63 0.96 13.07
N PRO A 143 13.10 2.14 13.50
CA PRO A 143 12.46 2.84 14.61
C PRO A 143 10.99 3.16 14.38
N PHE A 144 10.60 3.50 13.13
CA PHE A 144 9.20 3.72 12.78
C PHE A 144 8.37 2.45 12.98
N CYS A 145 8.81 1.32 12.43
CA CYS A 145 8.16 0.02 12.62
C CYS A 145 8.05 -0.36 14.11
N LYS A 146 9.12 -0.19 14.88
CA LYS A 146 9.12 -0.50 16.33
C LYS A 146 8.11 0.35 17.09
N ARG A 147 7.94 1.62 16.75
CA ARG A 147 6.90 2.47 17.33
C ARG A 147 5.49 2.07 16.94
N VAL A 148 5.30 1.64 15.69
CA VAL A 148 4.01 1.08 15.23
C VAL A 148 3.68 -0.19 16.01
N LEU A 149 4.62 -1.12 16.16
CA LEU A 149 4.44 -2.35 16.93
C LEU A 149 4.21 -2.09 18.43
N HIS A 150 4.78 -1.01 18.96
CA HIS A 150 4.47 -0.59 20.32
C HIS A 150 3.01 -0.14 20.49
N CYS A 151 2.42 0.50 19.47
CA CYS A 151 1.01 0.88 19.46
C CYS A 151 0.08 -0.32 19.22
N ASN A 152 0.49 -1.25 18.35
CA ASN A 152 -0.28 -2.44 18.01
C ASN A 152 0.67 -3.57 17.58
N PRO A 153 0.92 -4.55 18.46
CA PRO A 153 1.83 -5.67 18.18
C PRO A 153 1.31 -6.63 17.09
N ASP A 154 0.01 -6.55 16.73
CA ASP A 154 -0.59 -7.41 15.72
C ASP A 154 -0.45 -6.84 14.29
N VAL A 155 0.20 -5.69 14.12
CA VAL A 155 0.48 -5.13 12.79
C VAL A 155 1.41 -6.05 12.03
N ILE A 156 1.00 -6.43 10.82
CA ILE A 156 1.86 -7.17 9.89
C ILE A 156 2.57 -6.22 8.93
N PHE A 157 3.75 -6.61 8.48
CA PHE A 157 4.48 -5.85 7.47
C PHE A 157 4.65 -6.64 6.18
N TRP A 158 4.64 -5.91 5.06
CA TRP A 158 5.04 -6.41 3.76
C TRP A 158 6.03 -5.44 3.11
N ALA A 159 6.86 -5.94 2.19
CA ALA A 159 7.92 -5.13 1.61
C ALA A 159 7.97 -5.21 0.08
N SER A 160 8.42 -4.13 -0.55
CA SER A 160 8.69 -4.07 -1.99
C SER A 160 9.83 -3.10 -2.30
N PRO A 161 10.72 -3.41 -3.26
CA PRO A 161 11.73 -2.48 -3.76
C PRO A 161 11.15 -1.52 -4.80
N TRP A 162 11.67 -0.29 -4.85
CA TRP A 162 11.48 0.64 -5.96
C TRP A 162 12.57 0.45 -7.03
N SER A 163 13.81 0.28 -6.60
CA SER A 163 14.93 -0.09 -7.47
C SER A 163 15.79 -1.15 -6.79
N PRO A 164 16.29 -2.13 -7.54
CA PRO A 164 17.41 -2.94 -7.06
C PRO A 164 18.64 -2.06 -6.87
N PRO A 165 19.72 -2.58 -6.25
CA PRO A 165 21.03 -1.92 -6.28
C PRO A 165 21.40 -1.47 -7.69
N SER A 166 21.97 -0.26 -7.82
CA SER A 166 22.18 0.36 -9.13
C SER A 166 23.08 -0.48 -10.05
N TRP A 167 24.06 -1.20 -9.49
CA TRP A 167 24.96 -2.06 -10.25
C TRP A 167 24.30 -3.31 -10.85
N MET A 168 23.09 -3.67 -10.40
CA MET A 168 22.31 -4.80 -10.96
C MET A 168 21.45 -4.37 -12.15
N LYS A 169 21.48 -3.09 -12.55
CA LYS A 169 20.70 -2.53 -13.65
C LYS A 169 21.58 -2.24 -14.87
N VAL A 170 20.98 -2.33 -16.05
CA VAL A 170 21.70 -2.10 -17.33
C VAL A 170 22.19 -0.66 -17.50
N ASN A 171 21.51 0.30 -16.87
CA ASN A 171 21.92 1.70 -16.88
C ASN A 171 22.84 2.09 -15.71
N HIS A 172 23.14 1.16 -14.81
CA HIS A 172 23.95 1.37 -13.61
C HIS A 172 23.52 2.57 -12.77
N TYR A 173 22.22 2.88 -12.76
CA TYR A 173 21.65 3.98 -12.01
C TYR A 173 20.32 3.59 -11.35
N TYR A 174 19.96 4.24 -10.24
CA TYR A 174 18.76 3.91 -9.47
C TYR A 174 17.44 4.27 -10.18
N SER A 175 17.44 5.35 -10.98
CA SER A 175 16.26 5.77 -11.73
C SER A 175 16.21 5.11 -13.11
N VAL A 176 15.09 5.32 -13.82
CA VAL A 176 14.87 4.77 -15.15
C VAL A 176 15.16 5.81 -16.23
N ARG A 177 14.96 7.09 -15.94
CA ARG A 177 15.29 8.20 -16.85
C ARG A 177 16.00 9.34 -16.15
N SER A 178 16.72 10.16 -16.93
CA SER A 178 17.32 11.40 -16.47
C SER A 178 16.29 12.52 -16.35
N TRP A 179 16.58 13.45 -15.44
CA TRP A 179 15.88 14.73 -15.35
C TRP A 179 16.82 15.78 -14.78
N ASN A 180 17.09 16.83 -15.55
CA ASN A 180 17.99 17.90 -15.15
C ASN A 180 17.63 18.48 -13.78
N GLY A 181 18.60 18.47 -12.87
CA GLY A 181 18.45 19.01 -11.52
C GLY A 181 17.72 18.12 -10.51
N GLN A 182 17.08 17.04 -10.94
CA GLN A 182 16.32 16.18 -10.02
C GLN A 182 17.07 14.92 -9.61
N ASN A 183 17.72 14.21 -10.54
CA ASN A 183 18.38 12.95 -10.21
C ASN A 183 19.85 12.85 -10.65
N LYS A 184 20.42 13.88 -11.24
CA LYS A 184 21.83 13.90 -11.69
C LYS A 184 22.25 12.79 -12.67
N MET A 185 21.30 12.01 -13.19
CA MET A 185 21.57 11.00 -14.20
C MET A 185 21.91 11.67 -15.53
N SER A 186 22.96 11.21 -16.20
CA SER A 186 23.31 11.71 -17.53
C SER A 186 22.21 11.34 -18.54
N PRO A 187 21.76 12.28 -19.39
CA PRO A 187 20.86 11.95 -20.49
C PRO A 187 21.42 10.88 -21.45
N LEU A 188 22.73 10.74 -21.52
CA LEU A 188 23.38 9.69 -22.32
C LEU A 188 23.21 8.30 -21.74
N SER A 189 22.83 8.21 -20.47
CA SER A 189 22.51 6.94 -19.79
C SER A 189 21.03 6.57 -19.90
N ASP A 190 20.20 7.41 -20.51
CA ASP A 190 18.81 7.07 -20.80
C ASP A 190 18.77 5.94 -21.84
N VAL A 191 18.19 4.84 -21.47
CA VAL A 191 17.94 3.73 -22.38
C VAL A 191 16.50 3.83 -22.84
N VAL A 192 16.25 3.72 -24.14
CA VAL A 192 14.90 3.68 -24.68
C VAL A 192 14.25 2.38 -24.24
N LEU A 193 13.28 2.48 -23.33
CA LEU A 193 12.61 1.35 -22.72
C LEU A 193 11.32 0.96 -23.42
N TYR A 194 10.64 1.95 -23.95
CA TYR A 194 9.28 1.81 -24.42
C TYR A 194 9.20 1.98 -25.92
N GLU A 195 8.37 1.18 -26.57
CA GLU A 195 8.07 1.38 -27.99
C GLU A 195 7.54 2.79 -28.26
N ASN A 196 8.08 3.43 -29.28
CA ASN A 196 7.65 4.75 -29.77
C ASN A 196 7.67 5.90 -28.74
N THR A 197 8.50 5.81 -27.72
CA THR A 197 8.64 6.91 -26.77
C THR A 197 9.89 7.72 -27.01
N THR A 198 9.71 9.01 -27.12
CA THR A 198 10.77 10.00 -27.02
C THR A 198 10.58 10.76 -25.70
N GLY A 199 11.45 10.48 -24.72
CA GLY A 199 11.64 11.36 -23.57
C GLY A 199 10.41 11.57 -22.67
N LYS A 200 9.82 12.76 -22.72
CA LYS A 200 8.90 13.26 -21.70
C LYS A 200 7.56 12.53 -21.58
N ASP A 201 7.08 11.90 -22.65
CA ASP A 201 5.73 11.34 -22.71
C ASP A 201 5.63 9.92 -22.14
N ALA A 202 6.75 9.21 -22.03
CA ALA A 202 6.78 7.83 -21.57
C ALA A 202 6.33 7.65 -20.12
N ALA A 203 6.61 8.62 -19.26
CA ALA A 203 6.39 8.54 -17.83
C ALA A 203 4.91 8.41 -17.40
N TYR A 204 4.00 8.86 -18.24
CA TYR A 204 2.58 8.99 -17.92
C TYR A 204 1.67 8.08 -18.73
N TYR A 205 2.21 7.27 -19.63
CA TYR A 205 1.40 6.41 -20.50
C TYR A 205 1.56 4.93 -20.14
N PRO A 206 0.67 4.40 -19.27
CA PRO A 206 0.68 2.99 -18.91
C PRO A 206 0.31 2.05 -20.07
N LYS A 207 0.03 2.58 -21.24
CA LYS A 207 -0.24 1.80 -22.48
C LYS A 207 1.04 1.29 -23.14
N GLN A 208 2.18 1.84 -22.79
CA GLN A 208 3.45 1.48 -23.40
C GLN A 208 4.18 0.48 -22.50
N LEU A 209 4.71 -0.55 -23.12
CA LEU A 209 5.45 -1.61 -22.44
C LEU A 209 6.94 -1.41 -22.58
N ALA A 210 7.68 -1.78 -21.53
CA ALA A 210 9.11 -1.90 -21.64
C ALA A 210 9.46 -2.95 -22.70
N VAL A 211 10.29 -2.58 -23.67
CA VAL A 211 10.80 -3.51 -24.68
C VAL A 211 12.05 -4.25 -24.16
N ASN A 212 12.66 -3.79 -23.08
CA ASN A 212 13.80 -4.39 -22.42
C ASN A 212 13.66 -4.35 -20.90
N ASP A 213 14.20 -5.37 -20.25
CA ASP A 213 14.37 -5.35 -18.80
C ASP A 213 15.48 -4.35 -18.41
N TYR A 214 15.22 -3.52 -17.40
CA TYR A 214 16.27 -2.70 -16.80
C TYR A 214 17.11 -3.47 -15.79
N PHE A 215 16.57 -4.55 -15.23
CA PHE A 215 17.35 -5.48 -14.46
C PHE A 215 18.20 -6.36 -15.39
N ILE A 216 19.48 -6.55 -15.06
CA ILE A 216 20.39 -7.40 -15.84
C ILE A 216 19.91 -8.86 -15.78
N GLN A 217 19.54 -9.42 -16.94
CA GLN A 217 18.94 -10.76 -17.05
C GLN A 217 19.96 -11.92 -17.04
N ASP A 218 21.15 -11.70 -16.50
CA ASP A 218 22.13 -12.76 -16.25
C ASP A 218 21.73 -13.55 -14.99
N SER A 219 21.89 -14.88 -15.05
CA SER A 219 21.47 -15.79 -13.99
C SER A 219 22.14 -15.51 -12.63
N ARG A 220 23.38 -15.04 -12.62
CA ARG A 220 24.11 -14.67 -11.42
C ARG A 220 23.50 -13.46 -10.75
N TYR A 221 23.11 -12.43 -11.52
CA TYR A 221 22.43 -11.26 -11.01
C TYR A 221 21.04 -11.59 -10.47
N LEU A 222 20.25 -12.36 -11.23
CA LEU A 222 18.89 -12.79 -10.80
C LEU A 222 18.95 -13.59 -9.50
N LYS A 223 19.89 -14.53 -9.39
CA LYS A 223 20.09 -15.33 -8.16
C LYS A 223 20.52 -14.46 -6.99
N THR A 224 21.45 -13.51 -7.22
CA THR A 224 21.89 -12.59 -6.18
C THR A 224 20.75 -11.71 -5.70
N TYR A 225 19.91 -11.23 -6.61
CA TYR A 225 18.78 -10.40 -6.24
C TYR A 225 17.69 -11.17 -5.48
N ALA A 226 17.45 -12.43 -5.82
CA ALA A 226 16.57 -13.29 -5.00
C ALA A 226 17.13 -13.49 -3.58
N ASN A 227 18.44 -13.72 -3.44
CA ASN A 227 19.10 -13.76 -2.13
C ASN A 227 19.06 -12.41 -1.38
N TYR A 228 19.07 -11.29 -2.10
CA TYR A 228 18.94 -9.96 -1.51
C TYR A 228 17.59 -9.80 -0.77
N PHE A 229 16.49 -10.30 -1.35
CA PHE A 229 15.19 -10.35 -0.66
C PHE A 229 15.26 -11.18 0.63
N CYS A 230 15.87 -12.36 0.56
CA CYS A 230 16.02 -13.23 1.74
C CYS A 230 16.88 -12.56 2.82
N ARG A 231 17.97 -11.90 2.43
CA ARG A 231 18.82 -11.13 3.37
C ARG A 231 18.06 -9.99 4.03
N PHE A 232 17.23 -9.28 3.26
CA PHE A 232 16.40 -8.19 3.79
C PHE A 232 15.41 -8.72 4.83
N VAL A 233 14.70 -9.79 4.52
CA VAL A 233 13.77 -10.44 5.47
C VAL A 233 14.49 -10.89 6.74
N SER A 234 15.66 -11.53 6.60
CA SER A 234 16.47 -11.98 7.74
C SER A 234 16.92 -10.81 8.62
N ALA A 235 17.45 -9.75 8.00
CA ALA A 235 17.95 -8.59 8.73
C ALA A 235 16.83 -7.83 9.50
N TYR A 236 15.63 -7.73 8.93
CA TYR A 236 14.49 -7.16 9.64
C TYR A 236 14.00 -8.06 10.77
N ARG A 237 14.05 -9.38 10.60
CA ARG A 237 13.73 -10.34 11.68
C ARG A 237 14.70 -10.20 12.86
N GLU A 238 16.00 -9.99 12.62
CA GLU A 238 16.98 -9.73 13.65
C GLU A 238 16.66 -8.46 14.46
N GLU A 239 15.97 -7.50 13.85
CA GLU A 239 15.45 -6.30 14.51
C GLU A 239 14.07 -6.51 15.18
N ASN A 240 13.57 -7.75 15.25
CA ASN A 240 12.24 -8.12 15.74
C ASN A 240 11.08 -7.54 14.90
N ILE A 241 11.29 -7.38 13.61
CA ILE A 241 10.26 -6.96 12.65
C ILE A 241 10.05 -8.09 11.65
N SER A 242 8.88 -8.74 11.72
CA SER A 242 8.51 -9.83 10.81
C SER A 242 7.89 -9.29 9.54
N ILE A 243 8.48 -9.63 8.40
CA ILE A 243 7.93 -9.36 7.07
C ILE A 243 7.14 -10.60 6.65
N SER A 244 5.82 -10.44 6.49
CA SER A 244 4.92 -11.54 6.14
C SER A 244 4.81 -11.79 4.64
N ARG A 245 5.20 -10.80 3.84
CA ARG A 245 5.02 -10.80 2.39
C ARG A 245 6.03 -9.91 1.70
N VAL A 246 6.46 -10.30 0.50
CA VAL A 246 7.23 -9.45 -0.40
C VAL A 246 6.58 -9.37 -1.78
N MET A 247 6.82 -8.26 -2.47
CA MET A 247 6.53 -8.07 -3.89
C MET A 247 7.82 -7.76 -4.63
N PHE A 248 7.96 -8.28 -5.85
CA PHE A 248 9.25 -8.25 -6.56
C PHE A 248 9.69 -6.85 -6.99
N GLN A 249 8.74 -5.92 -7.25
CA GLN A 249 9.04 -4.60 -7.79
C GLN A 249 7.88 -3.63 -7.52
N ASN A 250 8.19 -2.37 -7.13
CA ASN A 250 7.22 -1.28 -7.22
C ASN A 250 7.13 -0.79 -8.66
N GLU A 251 5.91 -0.75 -9.20
CA GLU A 251 5.61 -0.14 -10.51
C GLU A 251 6.53 -0.57 -11.65
N PRO A 252 6.52 -1.86 -12.04
CA PRO A 252 7.46 -2.39 -13.04
C PRO A 252 7.30 -1.75 -14.44
N TRP A 253 6.32 -0.88 -14.66
CA TRP A 253 6.07 -0.17 -15.91
C TRP A 253 6.13 1.35 -15.78
N ALA A 254 6.75 1.87 -14.71
CA ALA A 254 6.94 3.30 -14.53
C ALA A 254 8.29 3.78 -15.08
N TYR A 255 8.25 4.83 -15.94
CA TYR A 255 9.44 5.49 -16.48
C TYR A 255 9.80 6.71 -15.64
N THR A 256 10.47 6.48 -14.51
CA THR A 256 10.60 7.43 -13.42
C THR A 256 11.97 8.07 -13.28
N ILE A 257 11.99 9.27 -12.68
CA ILE A 257 13.20 10.00 -12.27
C ILE A 257 13.64 9.67 -10.85
N TYR A 258 12.78 9.03 -10.07
CA TYR A 258 13.02 8.49 -8.74
C TYR A 258 13.44 7.02 -8.82
N PRO A 259 13.76 6.38 -7.71
CA PRO A 259 14.10 4.97 -7.74
C PRO A 259 13.05 4.13 -8.46
N GLY A 260 13.47 3.36 -9.45
CA GLY A 260 12.59 2.54 -10.27
C GLY A 260 13.36 1.51 -11.09
N CYS A 261 12.68 0.47 -11.52
CA CYS A 261 13.22 -0.55 -12.41
C CYS A 261 12.11 -1.10 -13.30
N ALA A 262 12.28 -1.00 -14.60
CA ALA A 262 11.31 -1.50 -15.56
C ALA A 262 11.60 -2.96 -15.90
N TRP A 263 10.52 -3.73 -16.12
CA TRP A 263 10.56 -5.15 -16.41
C TRP A 263 9.64 -5.52 -17.56
N THR A 264 10.09 -6.44 -18.39
CA THR A 264 9.24 -7.10 -19.39
C THR A 264 8.40 -8.20 -18.73
N PRO A 265 7.27 -8.62 -19.33
CA PRO A 265 6.52 -9.78 -18.84
C PRO A 265 7.39 -11.04 -18.70
N GLU A 266 8.30 -11.28 -19.65
CA GLU A 266 9.23 -12.40 -19.65
C GLU A 266 10.21 -12.32 -18.47
N GLY A 267 10.79 -11.14 -18.23
CA GLY A 267 11.68 -10.90 -17.09
C GLY A 267 10.97 -11.08 -15.76
N ILE A 268 9.72 -10.62 -15.66
CA ILE A 268 8.88 -10.82 -14.47
C ILE A 268 8.63 -12.30 -14.21
N ILE A 269 8.20 -13.07 -15.23
CA ILE A 269 7.97 -14.52 -15.11
C ILE A 269 9.27 -15.19 -14.68
N ARG A 270 10.36 -14.96 -15.43
CA ARG A 270 11.64 -15.55 -15.16
C ARG A 270 12.13 -15.30 -13.74
N PHE A 271 12.12 -14.05 -13.29
CA PHE A 271 12.62 -13.72 -11.95
C PHE A 271 11.76 -14.34 -10.85
N ASN A 272 10.45 -14.18 -10.93
CA ASN A 272 9.57 -14.67 -9.86
C ASN A 272 9.54 -16.19 -9.79
N VAL A 273 9.45 -16.89 -10.95
CA VAL A 273 9.30 -18.36 -11.00
C VAL A 273 10.62 -19.10 -10.78
N GLU A 274 11.69 -18.63 -11.43
CA GLU A 274 12.93 -19.40 -11.48
C GLU A 274 13.90 -19.03 -10.35
N TYR A 275 13.75 -17.86 -9.74
CA TYR A 275 14.70 -17.38 -8.74
C TYR A 275 14.04 -16.99 -7.41
N LEU A 276 13.10 -16.04 -7.41
CA LEU A 276 12.61 -15.45 -6.16
C LEU A 276 11.75 -16.42 -5.36
N ALA A 277 10.73 -17.04 -5.99
CA ALA A 277 9.84 -17.97 -5.28
C ALA A 277 10.59 -19.19 -4.73
N PRO A 278 11.49 -19.86 -5.50
CA PRO A 278 12.27 -20.97 -4.96
C PRO A 278 13.18 -20.57 -3.79
N GLU A 279 13.81 -19.39 -3.87
CA GLU A 279 14.75 -18.96 -2.84
C GLU A 279 14.02 -18.53 -1.55
N LEU A 280 12.87 -17.84 -1.67
CA LEU A 280 12.00 -17.54 -0.54
C LEU A 280 11.47 -18.82 0.12
N LYS A 281 10.94 -19.77 -0.67
CA LYS A 281 10.44 -21.05 -0.14
C LYS A 281 11.51 -21.83 0.63
N LYS A 282 12.77 -21.73 0.19
CA LYS A 282 13.89 -22.39 0.83
C LYS A 282 14.32 -21.71 2.14
N GLN A 283 14.43 -20.38 2.16
CA GLN A 283 15.01 -19.63 3.29
C GLN A 283 13.95 -19.06 4.23
N HIS A 284 12.77 -18.69 3.70
CA HIS A 284 11.69 -18.01 4.42
C HIS A 284 10.32 -18.56 3.99
N PRO A 285 10.02 -19.84 4.24
CA PRO A 285 8.77 -20.46 3.81
C PRO A 285 7.50 -19.82 4.39
N GLU A 286 7.65 -19.03 5.44
CA GLU A 286 6.57 -18.25 6.07
C GLU A 286 6.29 -16.91 5.36
N VAL A 287 7.11 -16.50 4.40
CA VAL A 287 6.96 -15.24 3.67
C VAL A 287 6.28 -15.50 2.33
N SER A 288 5.10 -14.92 2.16
CA SER A 288 4.36 -15.02 0.89
C SER A 288 4.98 -14.14 -0.20
N LEU A 289 5.06 -14.65 -1.42
CA LEU A 289 5.35 -13.85 -2.60
C LEU A 289 4.04 -13.42 -3.27
N PHE A 290 3.87 -12.12 -3.50
CA PHE A 290 2.79 -11.58 -4.32
C PHE A 290 3.35 -10.96 -5.59
N LEU A 291 2.66 -11.11 -6.70
CA LEU A 291 2.99 -10.39 -7.93
C LEU A 291 2.52 -8.94 -7.80
N GLY A 292 3.42 -8.03 -7.89
CA GLY A 292 3.11 -6.60 -7.79
C GLY A 292 4.37 -5.76 -7.55
N THR A 293 4.21 -4.43 -7.51
CA THR A 293 2.90 -3.75 -7.51
C THR A 293 2.49 -3.39 -8.95
N LEU A 294 1.36 -3.91 -9.41
CA LEU A 294 0.93 -3.79 -10.82
C LEU A 294 0.30 -2.41 -11.07
N ASN A 295 0.93 -1.61 -11.94
CA ASN A 295 0.56 -0.23 -12.24
C ASN A 295 0.14 0.03 -13.71
N THR A 296 -0.15 -1.00 -14.49
CA THR A 296 -0.59 -0.88 -15.89
C THR A 296 -2.07 -1.20 -16.07
N ASN A 297 -2.74 -0.49 -16.99
CA ASN A 297 -4.11 -0.82 -17.42
C ASN A 297 -4.14 -1.80 -18.61
N ARG A 298 -3.00 -2.35 -19.02
CA ARG A 298 -2.89 -3.35 -20.09
C ARG A 298 -3.23 -4.72 -19.54
N PHE A 299 -4.48 -5.15 -19.74
CA PHE A 299 -4.94 -6.49 -19.38
C PHE A 299 -4.10 -7.57 -20.04
N ASP A 300 -3.81 -7.43 -21.34
CA ASP A 300 -3.02 -8.39 -22.14
C ASP A 300 -1.62 -8.64 -21.56
N VAL A 301 -1.00 -7.63 -20.95
CA VAL A 301 0.32 -7.72 -20.33
C VAL A 301 0.27 -8.56 -19.06
N VAL A 302 -0.66 -8.24 -18.17
CA VAL A 302 -0.84 -8.97 -16.91
C VAL A 302 -1.35 -10.38 -17.21
N ASP A 303 -2.25 -10.52 -18.17
CA ASP A 303 -2.75 -11.82 -18.63
C ASP A 303 -1.63 -12.71 -19.17
N LYS A 304 -0.72 -12.16 -19.96
CA LYS A 304 0.47 -12.89 -20.47
C LYS A 304 1.30 -13.46 -19.30
N ILE A 305 1.53 -12.67 -18.26
CA ILE A 305 2.28 -13.12 -17.08
C ILE A 305 1.52 -14.24 -16.36
N LEU A 306 0.24 -14.02 -16.08
CA LEU A 306 -0.55 -14.98 -15.31
C LEU A 306 -0.96 -16.23 -16.07
N SER A 307 -0.86 -16.22 -17.40
CA SER A 307 -1.09 -17.39 -18.27
C SER A 307 0.07 -18.40 -18.25
N ASP A 308 1.24 -18.00 -17.74
CA ASP A 308 2.29 -18.99 -17.44
C ASP A 308 1.84 -19.83 -16.23
N SER A 309 1.63 -21.11 -16.44
CA SER A 309 1.09 -22.02 -15.43
C SER A 309 1.92 -22.08 -14.13
N ARG A 310 3.22 -21.83 -14.24
CA ARG A 310 4.17 -21.83 -13.11
C ARG A 310 3.93 -20.66 -12.15
N MET A 311 3.33 -19.54 -12.64
CA MET A 311 3.01 -18.39 -11.80
C MET A 311 2.03 -18.72 -10.68
N LYS A 312 1.10 -19.66 -10.93
CA LYS A 312 0.13 -20.08 -9.92
C LYS A 312 0.78 -20.70 -8.68
N ASP A 313 1.90 -21.40 -8.88
CA ASP A 313 2.65 -22.03 -7.80
C ASP A 313 3.71 -21.10 -7.19
N ALA A 314 4.09 -20.05 -7.93
CA ALA A 314 5.11 -19.10 -7.53
C ALA A 314 4.55 -17.98 -6.65
N VAL A 315 3.33 -17.48 -6.91
CA VAL A 315 2.76 -16.33 -6.21
C VAL A 315 1.40 -16.64 -5.59
N GLU A 316 1.18 -16.17 -4.37
CA GLU A 316 -0.04 -16.40 -3.60
C GLU A 316 -1.15 -15.40 -3.94
N GLY A 317 -0.77 -14.21 -4.38
CA GLY A 317 -1.70 -13.14 -4.69
C GLY A 317 -1.14 -12.07 -5.60
N LEU A 318 -1.97 -11.07 -5.87
CA LEU A 318 -1.70 -9.97 -6.79
C LEU A 318 -1.92 -8.63 -6.09
N GLY A 319 -0.99 -7.69 -6.30
CA GLY A 319 -1.06 -6.34 -5.79
C GLY A 319 -1.25 -5.31 -6.91
N PHE A 320 -2.24 -4.44 -6.78
CA PHE A 320 -2.60 -3.44 -7.78
C PHE A 320 -2.52 -2.03 -7.22
N GLN A 321 -2.08 -1.09 -8.05
CA GLN A 321 -2.06 0.33 -7.74
C GLN A 321 -2.20 1.18 -9.00
N TRP A 322 -2.57 2.46 -8.86
CA TRP A 322 -2.69 3.42 -9.95
C TRP A 322 -3.52 2.85 -11.12
N TRP A 323 -3.01 2.95 -12.34
CA TRP A 323 -3.68 2.44 -13.54
C TRP A 323 -4.02 0.95 -13.47
N GLY A 324 -3.30 0.17 -12.66
CA GLY A 324 -3.58 -1.25 -12.45
C GLY A 324 -4.96 -1.53 -11.87
N GLY A 325 -5.51 -0.59 -11.10
CA GLY A 325 -6.88 -0.69 -10.58
C GLY A 325 -7.94 -0.83 -11.68
N GLN A 326 -7.69 -0.29 -12.88
CA GLN A 326 -8.67 -0.34 -13.98
C GLN A 326 -8.88 -1.76 -14.51
N ILE A 327 -7.87 -2.62 -14.47
CA ILE A 327 -7.97 -4.01 -14.96
C ILE A 327 -8.31 -5.01 -13.86
N LEU A 328 -8.28 -4.60 -12.60
CA LEU A 328 -8.57 -5.47 -11.46
C LEU A 328 -9.84 -6.30 -11.62
N PRO A 329 -11.01 -5.75 -12.01
CA PRO A 329 -12.23 -6.54 -12.15
C PRO A 329 -12.11 -7.67 -13.20
N ALA A 330 -11.44 -7.37 -14.32
CA ALA A 330 -11.25 -8.33 -15.40
C ALA A 330 -10.25 -9.43 -15.03
N ILE A 331 -9.14 -9.07 -14.38
CA ILE A 331 -8.14 -10.01 -13.91
C ILE A 331 -8.74 -10.92 -12.83
N ARG A 332 -9.46 -10.35 -11.85
CA ARG A 332 -10.13 -11.16 -10.82
C ARG A 332 -11.14 -12.15 -11.40
N LYS A 333 -11.91 -11.73 -12.39
CA LYS A 333 -12.85 -12.61 -13.06
C LYS A 333 -12.16 -13.80 -13.76
N LYS A 334 -11.00 -13.58 -14.37
CA LYS A 334 -10.24 -14.63 -15.08
C LYS A 334 -9.43 -15.52 -14.13
N TYR A 335 -8.91 -14.95 -13.05
CA TYR A 335 -7.99 -15.61 -12.11
C TYR A 335 -8.52 -15.57 -10.67
N PRO A 336 -9.71 -16.10 -10.36
CA PRO A 336 -10.40 -15.93 -9.07
C PRO A 336 -9.72 -16.60 -7.88
N TYR A 337 -8.72 -17.41 -8.12
CA TYR A 337 -8.01 -18.19 -7.09
C TYR A 337 -6.86 -17.44 -6.40
N TYR A 338 -6.43 -16.28 -6.91
CA TYR A 338 -5.45 -15.44 -6.25
C TYR A 338 -6.08 -14.58 -5.13
N LYS A 339 -5.29 -14.24 -4.14
CA LYS A 339 -5.62 -13.15 -3.21
C LYS A 339 -5.37 -11.82 -3.90
N TYR A 340 -6.18 -10.82 -3.58
CA TYR A 340 -6.11 -9.50 -4.20
C TYR A 340 -5.90 -8.43 -3.16
N MET A 341 -4.99 -7.49 -3.40
CA MET A 341 -4.80 -6.33 -2.55
C MET A 341 -4.54 -5.06 -3.36
N GLN A 342 -4.95 -3.94 -2.80
CA GLN A 342 -4.49 -2.64 -3.24
C GLN A 342 -3.20 -2.31 -2.49
N THR A 343 -2.18 -1.86 -3.21
CA THR A 343 -0.82 -1.73 -2.70
C THR A 343 -0.37 -0.29 -2.47
N GLU A 344 -1.05 0.68 -3.10
CA GLU A 344 -0.73 2.10 -2.97
C GLU A 344 -1.90 2.96 -3.46
N SER A 345 -2.35 3.91 -2.64
CA SER A 345 -3.34 4.90 -3.05
C SER A 345 -2.72 6.05 -3.83
N GLU A 346 -3.50 6.66 -4.70
CA GLU A 346 -3.17 7.92 -5.36
C GLU A 346 -3.37 9.08 -4.38
N CYS A 347 -2.31 9.71 -3.91
CA CYS A 347 -2.34 10.72 -2.84
C CYS A 347 -2.31 12.17 -3.35
N GLY A 348 -3.00 12.49 -4.44
CA GLY A 348 -3.15 13.86 -4.92
C GLY A 348 -1.83 14.57 -5.24
N SER A 349 -1.82 15.90 -5.10
CA SER A 349 -0.71 16.78 -5.52
C SER A 349 -0.27 17.81 -4.46
N GLY A 350 -0.50 17.52 -3.18
CA GLY A 350 -0.16 18.43 -2.08
C GLY A 350 -1.17 19.55 -1.84
N THR A 351 -2.39 19.43 -2.36
CA THR A 351 -3.47 20.41 -2.17
C THR A 351 -4.21 20.22 -0.84
N PHE A 352 -4.30 19.00 -0.36
CA PHE A 352 -5.01 18.61 0.87
C PHE A 352 -6.47 19.09 0.91
N ASP A 353 -7.11 19.14 -0.25
CA ASP A 353 -8.48 19.62 -0.42
C ASP A 353 -9.52 18.49 -0.30
N TRP A 354 -10.82 18.88 -0.32
CA TRP A 354 -11.91 17.93 -0.24
C TRP A 354 -11.99 16.99 -1.44
N LYS A 355 -11.55 17.41 -2.63
CA LYS A 355 -11.52 16.55 -3.84
C LYS A 355 -10.60 15.35 -3.67
N ALA A 356 -9.50 15.53 -2.94
CA ALA A 356 -8.60 14.43 -2.60
C ALA A 356 -9.28 13.39 -1.68
N ALA A 357 -10.09 13.84 -0.71
CA ALA A 357 -10.90 12.96 0.12
C ALA A 357 -11.92 12.16 -0.68
N GLU A 358 -12.66 12.82 -1.56
CA GLU A 358 -13.62 12.15 -2.45
C GLU A 358 -12.93 11.15 -3.38
N HIS A 359 -11.73 11.47 -3.85
CA HIS A 359 -10.94 10.55 -4.66
C HIS A 359 -10.50 9.33 -3.85
N THR A 360 -9.99 9.53 -2.63
CA THR A 360 -9.62 8.45 -1.70
C THR A 360 -10.82 7.53 -1.42
N PHE A 361 -11.99 8.08 -1.14
CA PHE A 361 -13.20 7.29 -0.93
C PHE A 361 -13.58 6.48 -2.18
N ARG A 362 -13.48 7.07 -3.39
CA ARG A 362 -13.72 6.34 -4.64
C ARG A 362 -12.74 5.20 -4.85
N LEU A 363 -11.46 5.40 -4.54
CA LEU A 363 -10.45 4.35 -4.63
C LEU A 363 -10.74 3.20 -3.65
N ILE A 364 -11.05 3.50 -2.39
CA ILE A 364 -11.41 2.49 -1.38
C ILE A 364 -12.60 1.67 -1.88
N ASN A 365 -13.67 2.35 -2.31
CA ASN A 365 -14.86 1.68 -2.84
C ASN A 365 -14.56 0.83 -4.08
N HIS A 366 -13.74 1.34 -5.01
CA HIS A 366 -13.36 0.61 -6.21
C HIS A 366 -12.59 -0.67 -5.88
N TYR A 367 -11.52 -0.56 -5.10
CA TYR A 367 -10.66 -1.72 -4.82
C TYR A 367 -11.35 -2.77 -3.93
N ILE A 368 -12.01 -2.34 -2.86
CA ILE A 368 -12.75 -3.26 -1.96
C ILE A 368 -13.94 -3.86 -2.70
N GLY A 369 -14.73 -3.05 -3.40
CA GLY A 369 -15.89 -3.52 -4.17
C GLY A 369 -15.52 -4.50 -5.29
N ASN A 370 -14.28 -4.46 -5.78
CA ASN A 370 -13.75 -5.40 -6.77
C ASN A 370 -12.87 -6.50 -6.17
N GLY A 371 -12.93 -6.72 -4.85
CA GLY A 371 -12.43 -7.91 -4.22
C GLY A 371 -11.02 -7.83 -3.66
N CYS A 372 -10.46 -6.65 -3.47
CA CYS A 372 -9.26 -6.51 -2.68
C CYS A 372 -9.58 -6.75 -1.20
N GLU A 373 -8.88 -7.69 -0.59
CA GLU A 373 -9.00 -8.05 0.82
C GLU A 373 -8.21 -7.12 1.73
N GLU A 374 -7.27 -6.36 1.16
CA GLU A 374 -6.36 -5.46 1.88
C GLU A 374 -6.16 -4.17 1.09
N TYR A 375 -5.94 -3.06 1.80
CA TYR A 375 -5.77 -1.72 1.22
C TYR A 375 -4.61 -0.98 1.90
N THR A 376 -3.68 -0.41 1.12
CA THR A 376 -2.53 0.37 1.61
C THR A 376 -2.64 1.82 1.17
N PHE A 377 -2.86 2.74 2.10
CA PHE A 377 -2.73 4.16 1.83
C PHE A 377 -1.24 4.53 1.66
N TRP A 378 -0.91 5.43 0.72
CA TRP A 378 0.49 5.71 0.43
C TRP A 378 1.17 6.49 1.57
N ASN A 379 0.88 7.77 1.70
CA ASN A 379 1.54 8.62 2.68
C ASN A 379 0.68 8.84 3.93
N ALA A 380 1.05 8.25 5.07
CA ALA A 380 0.33 8.51 6.31
C ALA A 380 0.62 9.91 6.87
N ILE A 381 1.87 10.31 6.87
CA ILE A 381 2.35 11.53 7.52
C ILE A 381 3.34 12.21 6.58
N LEU A 382 3.14 13.50 6.31
CA LEU A 382 4.12 14.33 5.59
C LEU A 382 4.17 15.73 6.20
N SER A 383 5.29 16.41 6.03
CA SER A 383 5.42 17.80 6.44
C SER A 383 4.98 18.76 5.33
N ASP A 384 4.48 19.91 5.73
CA ASP A 384 4.15 21.05 4.88
C ASP A 384 3.31 20.67 3.64
N GLU A 385 3.85 20.86 2.44
CA GLU A 385 3.17 20.58 1.18
C GLU A 385 3.38 19.12 0.69
N GLY A 386 3.95 18.24 1.51
CA GLY A 386 4.21 16.85 1.13
C GLY A 386 5.21 16.69 -0.02
N LYS A 387 6.27 17.53 -0.03
CA LYS A 387 7.26 17.51 -1.10
C LYS A 387 8.19 16.30 -1.00
N SER A 388 8.30 15.54 -2.08
CA SER A 388 9.28 14.46 -2.23
C SER A 388 10.69 15.00 -2.46
N SER A 389 11.71 14.16 -2.24
CA SER A 389 13.11 14.52 -2.52
C SER A 389 13.40 14.71 -4.02
N TRP A 390 12.53 14.22 -4.89
CA TRP A 390 12.61 14.36 -6.35
C TRP A 390 11.69 15.43 -6.92
N GLY A 391 11.01 16.23 -6.08
CA GLY A 391 10.47 17.53 -6.45
C GLY A 391 8.95 17.64 -6.62
N TRP A 392 8.18 16.56 -6.61
CA TRP A 392 6.72 16.67 -6.63
C TRP A 392 6.13 16.69 -5.23
N LYS A 393 4.87 17.05 -5.14
CA LYS A 393 4.11 17.10 -3.90
C LYS A 393 3.01 16.05 -3.91
N GLN A 394 2.72 15.49 -2.74
CA GLN A 394 1.58 14.60 -2.52
C GLN A 394 0.90 14.93 -1.19
N ASN A 395 -0.34 14.45 -1.06
CA ASN A 395 -1.09 14.53 0.17
C ASN A 395 -0.67 13.41 1.14
N ALA A 396 -1.08 13.58 2.39
CA ALA A 396 -0.96 12.58 3.45
C ALA A 396 -2.20 12.63 4.33
N LEU A 397 -2.47 11.58 5.10
CA LEU A 397 -3.56 11.55 6.07
C LEU A 397 -3.36 12.59 7.18
N ILE A 398 -2.10 12.81 7.55
CA ILE A 398 -1.68 13.76 8.57
C ILE A 398 -0.63 14.69 7.99
N GLN A 399 -0.90 16.00 8.07
CA GLN A 399 0.02 17.04 7.68
C GLN A 399 0.66 17.67 8.91
N VAL A 400 1.99 17.75 8.92
CA VAL A 400 2.78 18.40 9.97
C VAL A 400 3.31 19.74 9.44
N ASP A 401 3.06 20.80 10.18
CA ASP A 401 3.64 22.13 9.92
C ASP A 401 5.06 22.17 10.52
N SER A 402 6.07 22.28 9.68
CA SER A 402 7.48 22.25 10.10
C SER A 402 7.90 23.46 10.94
N LYS A 403 7.20 24.60 10.82
CA LYS A 403 7.49 25.83 11.56
C LYS A 403 6.86 25.82 12.96
N THR A 404 5.58 25.48 13.02
CA THR A 404 4.82 25.49 14.30
C THR A 404 4.95 24.19 15.07
N ARG A 405 5.42 23.12 14.44
CA ARG A 405 5.51 21.75 14.99
C ARG A 405 4.17 21.25 15.51
N LYS A 406 3.10 21.59 14.78
CA LYS A 406 1.74 21.11 15.01
C LYS A 406 1.32 20.24 13.85
N PHE A 407 0.35 19.38 14.08
CA PHE A 407 -0.22 18.55 13.03
C PHE A 407 -1.72 18.82 12.86
N ARG A 408 -2.26 18.43 11.72
CA ARG A 408 -3.69 18.36 11.46
C ARG A 408 -4.04 17.09 10.71
N TYR A 409 -5.22 16.57 10.95
CA TYR A 409 -5.81 15.54 10.12
C TYR A 409 -6.34 16.18 8.84
N THR A 410 -6.07 15.57 7.70
CA THR A 410 -6.49 16.07 6.39
C THR A 410 -7.89 15.58 6.03
N ALA A 411 -8.45 16.08 4.93
CA ALA A 411 -9.74 15.61 4.45
C ALA A 411 -9.72 14.10 4.11
N GLU A 412 -8.60 13.60 3.60
CA GLU A 412 -8.40 12.18 3.25
C GLU A 412 -8.39 11.26 4.47
N TYR A 413 -8.00 11.77 5.65
CA TYR A 413 -8.09 11.03 6.91
C TYR A 413 -9.54 10.72 7.29
N TYR A 414 -10.46 11.63 6.94
CA TYR A 414 -11.88 11.55 7.28
C TYR A 414 -12.73 10.91 6.16
N ALA A 415 -12.13 10.52 5.06
CA ALA A 415 -12.79 9.81 3.96
C ALA A 415 -12.94 8.33 4.25
#